data_c0ff3c387f3eff246194557da21e2e53
#
_entry.id   c0ff3c387f3eff246194557da21e2e53
#
_cell.length_a   1.000
_cell.length_b   1.000
_cell.length_c   1.000
_cell.angle_alpha   90.00
_cell.angle_beta   90.00
_cell.angle_gamma   90.00
#
_symmetry.space_group_name_H-M   'P 1'
#
loop_
_entity.id
_entity.type
_entity.pdbx_description
1 polymer ?
#
loop_
_entity_poly.entity_id
_entity_poly.type
_entity_poly.pdbx_seq_one_letter_code
_entity_poly.pdbx_strand_id
1 'polypeptide(L)'
;MSTLYTPNLLDTFISQPLVCDLNSDMIADVYGEVLGRNRVTYLGGNKLTKLSAPYAGPSWSLLGYSAFGDINKDGIPDIVILVDSGNTQQLQVMLRSQSSIAFLPDVTNAELIELDPKLLSTPQSVLGLFVLSDFNYDGWIDLLLPVCRDAKCLDTSSVNMYSFKDKKWLPVSVMWEPLNTKENNMRWSLTSTPPIKSGLLTSVLVGPSVGDINMDGKPDLGLGVTSWSTNGQNMGTRPAVFINNGIDSHGTLTFQLTLLPGVQLPPDNTRLRQLAFFDQADDSTLDLFIVSLNSRNQPSAQLFISSVDTDPYFLKVTVLNGLCSSADSCSDGRLPYGLTVPGISSHLDTEAASGGRHLSAGLLSSQSCCSALQVPFVIFGLGSFANYVEKLTVSVPPSNEVIRSRLLPFIVPKAQIVVNPYPLDNPSAWTMKLFLQPLYDMKVLYIAITLLCVCILLIIIIGILQWFEFREDRLEKQKESQRFHFDAM
;
A
#
# COMPACT_ATOMS: atom_id res chain seq x y z
N MET A 1 -31.12 -10.79 16.48
CA MET A 1 -31.26 -10.33 15.08
C MET A 1 -30.98 -8.85 15.08
N SER A 2 -29.77 -8.42 14.74
CA SER A 2 -29.44 -7.03 14.55
C SER A 2 -30.12 -6.57 13.28
N THR A 3 -31.03 -5.63 13.42
CA THR A 3 -31.59 -4.92 12.26
C THR A 3 -30.42 -4.25 11.55
N LEU A 4 -30.08 -4.73 10.35
CA LEU A 4 -29.23 -4.03 9.43
C LEU A 4 -29.86 -2.65 9.22
N TYR A 5 -29.27 -1.64 9.82
CA TYR A 5 -29.59 -0.27 9.52
C TYR A 5 -29.09 -0.04 8.09
N THR A 6 -29.97 -0.11 7.12
CA THR A 6 -29.68 0.44 5.80
C THR A 6 -29.87 1.94 5.92
N PRO A 7 -28.79 2.72 6.06
CA PRO A 7 -28.94 4.16 5.92
C PRO A 7 -29.49 4.39 4.52
N ASN A 8 -30.59 5.07 4.41
CA ASN A 8 -31.02 5.63 3.14
C ASN A 8 -29.99 6.70 2.77
N LEU A 9 -28.88 6.26 2.20
CA LEU A 9 -27.94 7.12 1.48
C LEU A 9 -28.72 7.59 0.26
N LEU A 10 -29.41 8.73 0.42
CA LEU A 10 -30.30 9.27 -0.60
C LEU A 10 -29.55 10.01 -1.70
N ASP A 11 -28.25 10.23 -1.52
CA ASP A 11 -27.49 10.99 -2.50
C ASP A 11 -26.84 10.07 -3.53
N THR A 12 -26.94 10.47 -4.77
CA THR A 12 -26.24 9.81 -5.88
C THR A 12 -24.87 10.45 -6.02
N PHE A 13 -23.81 9.70 -5.69
CA PHE A 13 -22.45 10.15 -5.90
C PHE A 13 -22.10 10.18 -7.39
N ILE A 14 -21.32 11.20 -7.79
CA ILE A 14 -20.81 11.32 -9.16
C ILE A 14 -19.70 10.28 -9.41
N SER A 15 -18.88 10.03 -8.39
CA SER A 15 -17.80 9.05 -8.41
C SER A 15 -17.84 8.18 -7.16
N GLN A 16 -16.90 7.27 -7.04
CA GLN A 16 -16.71 6.50 -5.81
C GLN A 16 -16.35 7.44 -4.66
N PRO A 17 -17.10 7.40 -3.54
CA PRO A 17 -16.78 8.22 -2.38
C PRO A 17 -15.49 7.76 -1.72
N LEU A 18 -14.79 8.69 -1.07
CA LEU A 18 -13.64 8.42 -0.22
C LEU A 18 -14.11 7.97 1.17
N VAL A 19 -13.37 7.02 1.73
CA VAL A 19 -13.59 6.53 3.09
C VAL A 19 -12.34 6.84 3.92
N CYS A 20 -12.45 7.75 4.87
CA CYS A 20 -11.38 8.12 5.80
C CYS A 20 -11.97 8.75 7.07
N ASP A 21 -11.17 8.88 8.11
CA ASP A 21 -11.55 9.61 9.33
C ASP A 21 -11.37 11.11 9.08
N LEU A 22 -12.48 11.80 8.93
CA LEU A 22 -12.49 13.23 8.62
C LEU A 22 -12.68 14.12 9.85
N ASN A 23 -13.25 13.60 10.92
CA ASN A 23 -13.52 14.35 12.15
C ASN A 23 -12.57 13.99 13.31
N SER A 24 -11.60 13.09 13.05
CA SER A 24 -10.60 12.64 14.02
C SER A 24 -11.17 11.89 15.24
N ASP A 25 -12.29 11.19 15.04
CA ASP A 25 -12.90 10.34 16.07
C ASP A 25 -12.49 8.86 15.95
N MET A 26 -11.60 8.53 14.98
CA MET A 26 -11.12 7.19 14.67
C MET A 26 -12.24 6.24 14.20
N ILE A 27 -13.28 6.79 13.63
CA ILE A 27 -14.34 6.07 12.95
C ILE A 27 -14.32 6.50 11.48
N ALA A 28 -14.52 5.55 10.58
CA ALA A 28 -14.51 5.87 9.15
C ALA A 28 -15.74 6.71 8.76
N ASP A 29 -15.47 7.82 8.09
CA ASP A 29 -16.44 8.71 7.47
C ASP A 29 -16.49 8.48 5.96
N VAL A 30 -17.52 8.98 5.30
CA VAL A 30 -17.67 8.88 3.86
C VAL A 30 -17.79 10.28 3.27
N TYR A 31 -16.85 10.64 2.39
CA TYR A 31 -16.85 11.91 1.67
C TYR A 31 -17.04 11.68 0.20
N GLY A 32 -17.88 12.48 -0.45
CA GLY A 32 -18.06 12.38 -1.88
C GLY A 32 -18.81 13.56 -2.49
N GLU A 33 -18.75 13.59 -3.80
CA GLU A 33 -19.43 14.58 -4.61
C GLU A 33 -20.72 14.01 -5.16
N VAL A 34 -21.79 14.77 -5.01
CA VAL A 34 -23.13 14.35 -5.43
C VAL A 34 -23.64 15.19 -6.59
N LEU A 35 -24.62 14.66 -7.30
CA LEU A 35 -25.29 15.38 -8.39
C LEU A 35 -25.80 16.76 -7.90
N GLY A 36 -25.52 17.80 -8.66
CA GLY A 36 -25.84 19.18 -8.30
C GLY A 36 -24.67 20.00 -7.77
N ARG A 37 -23.44 19.47 -7.86
CA ARG A 37 -22.19 20.13 -7.43
C ARG A 37 -22.10 20.35 -5.91
N ASN A 38 -22.74 19.51 -5.12
CA ASN A 38 -22.63 19.55 -3.68
C ASN A 38 -21.62 18.50 -3.21
N ARG A 39 -20.92 18.82 -2.16
CA ARG A 39 -20.08 17.88 -1.42
C ARG A 39 -20.83 17.44 -0.18
N VAL A 40 -20.77 16.16 0.09
CA VAL A 40 -21.45 15.56 1.22
C VAL A 40 -20.45 14.73 2.01
N THR A 41 -20.43 14.97 3.31
CA THR A 41 -19.72 14.13 4.27
C THR A 41 -20.74 13.45 5.15
N TYR A 42 -20.63 12.14 5.25
CA TYR A 42 -21.38 11.35 6.21
C TYR A 42 -20.43 10.96 7.32
N LEU A 43 -20.59 11.56 8.48
CA LEU A 43 -19.82 11.24 9.67
C LEU A 43 -20.30 9.92 10.26
N GLY A 44 -19.36 9.00 10.47
CA GLY A 44 -19.58 7.73 11.11
C GLY A 44 -19.91 7.89 12.60
N GLY A 45 -20.32 6.82 13.26
CA GLY A 45 -20.63 6.80 14.69
C GLY A 45 -21.93 6.07 15.00
N ASN A 46 -22.49 6.30 16.18
CA ASN A 46 -23.75 5.68 16.60
C ASN A 46 -24.95 6.12 15.74
N LYS A 47 -24.85 7.31 15.17
CA LYS A 47 -25.83 7.85 14.23
C LYS A 47 -25.10 8.53 13.09
N LEU A 48 -25.41 8.12 11.88
CA LEU A 48 -24.88 8.74 10.69
C LEU A 48 -25.32 10.20 10.60
N THR A 49 -24.39 11.13 10.61
CA THR A 49 -24.67 12.56 10.50
C THR A 49 -24.26 13.05 9.11
N LYS A 50 -25.20 13.61 8.38
CA LYS A 50 -24.94 14.18 7.05
C LYS A 50 -24.58 15.66 7.18
N LEU A 51 -23.43 16.02 6.65
CA LEU A 51 -23.00 17.40 6.43
C LEU A 51 -22.99 17.66 4.93
N SER A 52 -23.62 18.74 4.49
CA SER A 52 -23.60 19.15 3.10
C SER A 52 -23.20 20.60 2.97
N ALA A 53 -22.25 20.87 2.07
CA ALA A 53 -21.90 22.23 1.71
C ALA A 53 -22.01 22.40 0.20
N PRO A 54 -22.65 23.47 -0.26
CA PRO A 54 -22.53 23.87 -1.65
C PRO A 54 -21.06 24.22 -1.92
N TYR A 55 -20.56 23.81 -3.07
CA TYR A 55 -19.24 24.24 -3.52
C TYR A 55 -19.28 25.77 -3.75
N ALA A 56 -18.66 26.52 -2.85
CA ALA A 56 -18.62 27.99 -2.89
C ALA A 56 -17.52 28.55 -3.78
N GLY A 57 -16.83 27.70 -4.55
CA GLY A 57 -15.75 28.10 -5.43
C GLY A 57 -16.24 28.77 -6.71
N PRO A 58 -15.33 29.32 -7.51
CA PRO A 58 -15.64 29.84 -8.85
C PRO A 58 -16.31 28.75 -9.69
N SER A 59 -16.88 29.05 -10.83
CA SER A 59 -17.71 28.19 -11.69
C SER A 59 -17.03 26.90 -12.21
N TRP A 60 -16.23 26.25 -11.37
CA TRP A 60 -15.51 25.03 -11.68
C TRP A 60 -16.43 23.82 -11.48
N SER A 61 -16.39 22.91 -12.43
CA SER A 61 -17.04 21.63 -12.30
C SER A 61 -16.07 20.61 -11.68
N LEU A 62 -16.56 19.87 -10.69
CA LEU A 62 -15.82 18.75 -10.12
C LEU A 62 -15.83 17.61 -11.13
N LEU A 63 -14.69 16.98 -11.33
CA LEU A 63 -14.55 15.85 -12.24
C LEU A 63 -14.71 14.49 -11.55
N GLY A 64 -15.07 14.53 -10.27
CA GLY A 64 -15.40 13.33 -9.51
C GLY A 64 -14.20 12.51 -9.07
N TYR A 65 -12.97 13.03 -9.19
CA TYR A 65 -11.77 12.36 -8.75
C TYR A 65 -11.16 13.07 -7.56
N SER A 66 -11.05 12.35 -6.47
CA SER A 66 -10.43 12.82 -5.25
C SER A 66 -9.63 11.71 -4.59
N ALA A 67 -8.58 12.07 -3.91
CA ALA A 67 -7.78 11.19 -3.07
C ALA A 67 -7.42 11.93 -1.79
N PHE A 68 -7.07 11.20 -0.74
CA PHE A 68 -6.61 11.80 0.50
C PHE A 68 -5.22 11.26 0.88
N GLY A 69 -4.47 12.08 1.57
CA GLY A 69 -3.13 11.77 2.07
C GLY A 69 -2.62 12.88 2.96
N ASP A 70 -1.66 12.57 3.80
CA ASP A 70 -0.92 13.54 4.60
C ASP A 70 0.14 14.20 3.70
N ILE A 71 -0.27 15.27 3.03
CA ILE A 71 0.52 15.90 1.97
C ILE A 71 1.57 16.86 2.54
N ASN A 72 1.24 17.54 3.62
CA ASN A 72 2.12 18.51 4.28
C ASN A 72 2.91 17.89 5.45
N LYS A 73 2.74 16.59 5.71
CA LYS A 73 3.43 15.83 6.77
C LYS A 73 3.09 16.31 8.18
N ASP A 74 1.87 16.77 8.38
CA ASP A 74 1.38 17.19 9.71
C ASP A 74 0.61 16.09 10.47
N GLY A 75 0.48 14.90 9.87
CA GLY A 75 -0.25 13.75 10.42
C GLY A 75 -1.75 13.83 10.18
N ILE A 76 -2.22 14.80 9.41
CA ILE A 76 -3.64 14.99 9.10
C ILE A 76 -3.87 14.67 7.62
N PRO A 77 -4.86 13.83 7.28
CA PRO A 77 -5.15 13.57 5.88
C PRO A 77 -5.75 14.81 5.20
N ASP A 78 -5.07 15.28 4.15
CA ASP A 78 -5.53 16.33 3.24
C ASP A 78 -6.27 15.72 2.05
N ILE A 79 -6.98 16.52 1.27
CA ILE A 79 -7.70 16.04 0.09
C ILE A 79 -7.16 16.71 -1.17
N VAL A 80 -6.91 15.90 -2.19
CA VAL A 80 -6.62 16.35 -3.56
C VAL A 80 -7.84 16.09 -4.42
N ILE A 81 -8.26 17.09 -5.16
CA ILE A 81 -9.39 17.00 -6.09
C ILE A 81 -9.01 17.48 -7.48
N LEU A 82 -9.65 16.89 -8.47
CA LEU A 82 -9.56 17.33 -9.86
C LEU A 82 -10.76 18.21 -10.20
N VAL A 83 -10.49 19.41 -10.70
CA VAL A 83 -11.51 20.41 -11.06
C VAL A 83 -11.36 20.84 -12.53
N ASP A 84 -12.46 21.22 -13.15
CA ASP A 84 -12.50 21.77 -14.49
C ASP A 84 -13.05 23.20 -14.44
N SER A 85 -12.25 24.16 -14.84
CA SER A 85 -12.62 25.57 -14.90
C SER A 85 -13.35 25.95 -16.20
N GLY A 86 -13.72 24.96 -17.02
CA GLY A 86 -14.33 25.16 -18.34
C GLY A 86 -13.33 25.30 -19.48
N ASN A 87 -12.15 25.84 -19.21
CA ASN A 87 -11.07 25.98 -20.20
C ASN A 87 -9.86 25.11 -19.87
N THR A 88 -9.62 24.82 -18.58
CA THR A 88 -8.46 24.06 -18.11
C THR A 88 -8.84 23.16 -16.95
N GLN A 89 -8.29 21.97 -16.94
CA GLN A 89 -8.35 21.07 -15.79
C GLN A 89 -7.23 21.45 -14.82
N GLN A 90 -7.52 21.41 -13.52
CA GLN A 90 -6.57 21.78 -12.47
C GLN A 90 -6.70 20.82 -11.29
N LEU A 91 -5.61 20.66 -10.55
CA LEU A 91 -5.58 19.95 -9.28
C LEU A 91 -5.66 20.96 -8.14
N GLN A 92 -6.51 20.70 -7.20
CA GLN A 92 -6.69 21.50 -6.01
C GLN A 92 -6.38 20.65 -4.78
N VAL A 93 -5.49 21.16 -3.92
CA VAL A 93 -5.17 20.56 -2.63
C VAL A 93 -5.88 21.32 -1.55
N MET A 94 -6.66 20.63 -0.77
CA MET A 94 -7.31 21.19 0.41
C MET A 94 -6.58 20.70 1.65
N LEU A 95 -5.72 21.57 2.18
CA LEU A 95 -5.02 21.30 3.42
C LEU A 95 -5.99 21.42 4.58
N ARG A 96 -5.98 20.43 5.43
CA ARG A 96 -6.75 20.42 6.66
C ARG A 96 -5.95 21.08 7.77
N SER A 97 -6.59 21.98 8.50
CA SER A 97 -5.99 22.59 9.68
C SER A 97 -6.53 21.94 10.97
N GLN A 98 -5.72 21.87 12.00
CA GLN A 98 -6.08 21.34 13.31
C GLN A 98 -7.31 22.02 13.95
N SER A 99 -7.66 23.21 13.52
CA SER A 99 -8.79 23.99 14.06
C SER A 99 -10.13 23.71 13.41
N SER A 100 -10.19 22.94 12.31
CA SER A 100 -11.44 22.66 11.59
C SER A 100 -12.01 21.29 11.95
N ILE A 101 -12.80 21.23 13.00
CA ILE A 101 -13.48 20.00 13.49
C ILE A 101 -14.57 19.52 12.52
N ALA A 102 -15.16 20.41 11.74
CA ALA A 102 -16.14 20.05 10.71
C ALA A 102 -15.47 20.12 9.36
N PHE A 103 -15.15 18.96 8.82
CA PHE A 103 -14.54 18.89 7.50
C PHE A 103 -15.56 19.17 6.40
N LEU A 104 -15.86 20.41 6.23
CA LEU A 104 -16.28 20.97 4.97
C LEU A 104 -15.04 21.67 4.45
N PRO A 105 -14.45 21.19 3.35
CA PRO A 105 -13.21 21.76 2.84
C PRO A 105 -13.42 23.27 2.64
N ASP A 106 -12.69 24.04 3.42
CA ASP A 106 -12.69 25.48 3.24
C ASP A 106 -11.92 25.79 1.96
N VAL A 107 -12.67 26.01 0.91
CA VAL A 107 -12.15 26.31 -0.44
C VAL A 107 -11.31 27.58 -0.43
N THR A 108 -11.45 28.43 0.58
CA THR A 108 -10.70 29.69 0.70
C THR A 108 -9.23 29.47 0.98
N ASN A 109 -8.85 28.33 1.54
CA ASN A 109 -7.47 27.96 1.85
C ASN A 109 -6.92 26.85 0.93
N ALA A 110 -7.61 26.54 -0.16
CA ALA A 110 -7.16 25.52 -1.08
C ALA A 110 -5.94 26.01 -1.89
N GLU A 111 -4.88 25.21 -1.86
CA GLU A 111 -3.70 25.43 -2.70
C GLU A 111 -3.97 24.87 -4.10
N LEU A 112 -3.77 25.69 -5.13
CA LEU A 112 -3.87 25.26 -6.52
C LEU A 112 -2.51 24.75 -6.98
N ILE A 113 -2.48 23.52 -7.47
CA ILE A 113 -1.33 23.00 -8.19
C ILE A 113 -1.46 23.45 -9.64
N GLU A 114 -0.62 24.39 -10.03
CA GLU A 114 -0.53 24.81 -11.43
C GLU A 114 0.04 23.64 -12.26
N LEU A 115 -0.71 23.25 -13.27
CA LEU A 115 -0.23 22.30 -14.25
C LEU A 115 0.77 23.01 -15.18
N ASP A 116 1.93 22.41 -15.38
CA ASP A 116 2.83 22.91 -16.42
C ASP A 116 2.07 22.88 -17.76
N PRO A 117 1.98 24.03 -18.47
CA PRO A 117 1.28 24.09 -19.77
C PRO A 117 1.79 23.08 -20.80
N LYS A 118 3.03 22.60 -20.63
CA LYS A 118 3.61 21.55 -21.49
C LYS A 118 3.00 20.18 -21.25
N LEU A 119 2.35 19.95 -20.12
CA LEU A 119 1.71 18.65 -19.81
C LEU A 119 0.50 18.43 -20.72
N LEU A 120 -0.30 19.46 -20.97
CA LEU A 120 -1.46 19.39 -21.87
C LEU A 120 -1.01 19.74 -23.30
N SER A 121 -0.34 18.81 -23.95
CA SER A 121 0.29 19.02 -25.26
C SER A 121 -0.68 19.28 -26.41
N THR A 122 -1.94 18.95 -26.25
CA THR A 122 -3.01 19.17 -27.25
C THR A 122 -4.29 19.67 -26.59
N PRO A 123 -5.17 20.41 -27.30
CA PRO A 123 -6.46 20.85 -26.78
C PRO A 123 -7.42 19.68 -26.40
N GLN A 124 -7.11 18.49 -26.86
CA GLN A 124 -7.88 17.28 -26.59
C GLN A 124 -7.33 16.46 -25.40
N SER A 125 -6.16 16.84 -24.88
CA SER A 125 -5.55 16.17 -23.74
C SER A 125 -6.42 16.32 -22.50
N VAL A 126 -6.55 15.22 -21.75
CA VAL A 126 -7.29 15.20 -20.48
C VAL A 126 -6.41 14.56 -19.40
N LEU A 127 -6.63 14.95 -18.15
CA LEU A 127 -5.96 14.35 -17.01
C LEU A 127 -6.59 12.97 -16.71
N GLY A 128 -5.74 11.98 -16.48
CA GLY A 128 -6.17 10.66 -16.02
C GLY A 128 -6.33 10.59 -14.50
N LEU A 129 -6.60 9.40 -14.00
CA LEU A 129 -6.62 9.13 -12.57
C LEU A 129 -5.22 9.26 -11.98
N PHE A 130 -5.10 10.09 -10.98
CA PHE A 130 -3.86 10.28 -10.24
C PHE A 130 -3.79 9.32 -9.05
N VAL A 131 -2.59 9.13 -8.52
CA VAL A 131 -2.35 8.34 -7.32
C VAL A 131 -1.33 9.02 -6.43
N LEU A 132 -1.46 8.81 -5.12
CA LEU A 132 -0.60 9.36 -4.08
C LEU A 132 0.28 8.27 -3.48
N SER A 133 1.58 8.50 -3.45
CA SER A 133 2.58 7.68 -2.75
C SER A 133 3.92 8.39 -2.70
N ASP A 134 4.84 7.94 -1.88
CA ASP A 134 6.23 8.43 -1.85
C ASP A 134 7.07 7.71 -2.92
N PHE A 135 7.02 8.23 -4.15
CA PHE A 135 7.69 7.59 -5.30
C PHE A 135 9.19 7.85 -5.37
N ASN A 136 9.68 8.90 -4.73
CA ASN A 136 11.06 9.35 -4.80
C ASN A 136 11.87 9.10 -3.53
N TYR A 137 11.28 8.49 -2.49
CA TYR A 137 11.84 8.17 -1.18
C TYR A 137 12.37 9.33 -0.37
N ASP A 138 11.74 10.43 -0.44
CA ASP A 138 12.11 11.57 0.36
C ASP A 138 11.32 11.70 1.67
N GLY A 139 10.43 10.75 1.94
CA GLY A 139 9.58 10.69 3.11
C GLY A 139 8.39 11.64 3.06
N TRP A 140 8.04 12.12 1.86
CA TRP A 140 6.84 12.89 1.58
C TRP A 140 5.96 12.15 0.59
N ILE A 141 4.68 12.37 0.65
CA ILE A 141 3.77 11.85 -0.36
C ILE A 141 3.91 12.69 -1.63
N ASP A 142 4.00 12.03 -2.77
CA ASP A 142 4.00 12.62 -4.10
C ASP A 142 2.70 12.28 -4.82
N LEU A 143 2.43 12.99 -5.91
CA LEU A 143 1.30 12.75 -6.79
C LEU A 143 1.79 12.31 -8.17
N LEU A 144 1.33 11.15 -8.63
CA LEU A 144 1.59 10.66 -9.98
C LEU A 144 0.36 10.88 -10.85
N LEU A 145 0.52 11.61 -11.97
CA LEU A 145 -0.56 12.03 -12.85
C LEU A 145 -0.32 11.56 -14.27
N PRO A 146 -1.13 10.64 -14.79
CA PRO A 146 -1.20 10.33 -16.21
C PRO A 146 -1.89 11.45 -16.99
N VAL A 147 -1.39 11.79 -18.15
CA VAL A 147 -2.01 12.71 -19.10
C VAL A 147 -2.38 11.96 -20.36
N CYS A 148 -3.62 11.99 -20.74
CA CYS A 148 -4.16 11.23 -21.85
C CYS A 148 -4.23 12.08 -23.12
N ARG A 149 -4.03 11.45 -24.28
CA ARG A 149 -4.11 12.12 -25.61
C ARG A 149 -5.52 12.46 -26.00
N ASP A 150 -6.49 11.67 -25.52
CA ASP A 150 -7.89 11.79 -25.89
C ASP A 150 -8.82 11.65 -24.69
N ALA A 151 -10.08 12.00 -24.90
CA ALA A 151 -11.10 11.94 -23.86
C ALA A 151 -11.44 10.52 -23.38
N LYS A 152 -10.97 9.47 -24.07
CA LYS A 152 -11.19 8.07 -23.67
C LYS A 152 -10.09 7.53 -22.75
N CYS A 153 -8.96 8.21 -22.70
CA CYS A 153 -7.82 7.88 -21.84
C CYS A 153 -7.25 6.47 -22.03
N LEU A 154 -7.42 5.91 -23.21
CA LEU A 154 -6.85 4.61 -23.56
C LEU A 154 -5.39 4.74 -24.03
N ASP A 155 -4.98 5.93 -24.37
CA ASP A 155 -3.64 6.28 -24.83
C ASP A 155 -3.08 7.43 -23.99
N THR A 156 -2.17 7.14 -23.10
CA THR A 156 -1.51 8.13 -22.27
C THR A 156 -0.36 8.79 -23.05
N SER A 157 -0.34 10.11 -23.06
CA SER A 157 0.71 10.88 -23.73
C SER A 157 1.98 10.98 -22.89
N SER A 158 1.79 11.17 -21.56
CA SER A 158 2.87 11.28 -20.59
C SER A 158 2.36 10.91 -19.19
N VAL A 159 3.29 10.56 -18.33
CA VAL A 159 3.08 10.43 -16.89
C VAL A 159 4.01 11.42 -16.22
N ASN A 160 3.55 12.15 -15.24
CA ASN A 160 4.32 13.16 -14.54
C ASN A 160 4.12 13.01 -13.04
N MET A 161 5.14 13.31 -12.28
CA MET A 161 5.09 13.29 -10.82
C MET A 161 5.17 14.72 -10.30
N TYR A 162 4.31 15.06 -9.35
CA TYR A 162 4.42 16.31 -8.60
C TYR A 162 4.96 16.01 -7.21
N SER A 163 6.13 16.57 -6.90
CA SER A 163 6.68 16.48 -5.55
C SER A 163 6.12 17.61 -4.69
N PHE A 164 5.37 17.22 -3.64
CA PHE A 164 4.82 18.20 -2.70
C PHE A 164 5.91 18.86 -1.84
N LYS A 165 7.00 18.16 -1.58
CA LYS A 165 8.16 18.69 -0.86
C LYS A 165 8.83 19.82 -1.63
N ASP A 166 9.14 19.58 -2.90
CA ASP A 166 9.85 20.51 -3.76
C ASP A 166 8.93 21.47 -4.49
N LYS A 167 7.62 21.23 -4.47
CA LYS A 167 6.58 21.99 -5.19
C LYS A 167 6.87 22.11 -6.69
N LYS A 168 7.29 21.02 -7.32
CA LYS A 168 7.64 20.97 -8.73
C LYS A 168 7.20 19.69 -9.42
N TRP A 169 7.00 19.80 -10.74
CA TRP A 169 6.76 18.66 -11.60
C TRP A 169 8.07 18.02 -12.02
N LEU A 170 8.13 16.69 -11.93
CA LEU A 170 9.22 15.85 -12.40
C LEU A 170 8.74 14.96 -13.54
N PRO A 171 9.55 14.81 -14.60
CA PRO A 171 9.21 13.90 -15.70
C PRO A 171 9.30 12.45 -15.24
N VAL A 172 8.43 11.62 -15.81
CA VAL A 172 8.41 10.17 -15.57
C VAL A 172 8.69 9.46 -16.89
N SER A 173 9.63 8.55 -16.88
CA SER A 173 9.97 7.69 -18.02
C SER A 173 9.48 6.27 -17.76
N VAL A 174 8.87 5.66 -18.78
CA VAL A 174 8.41 4.28 -18.74
C VAL A 174 9.18 3.44 -19.73
N MET A 175 9.91 2.44 -19.24
CA MET A 175 10.63 1.48 -20.05
C MET A 175 9.72 0.31 -20.39
N TRP A 176 9.52 0.07 -21.69
CA TRP A 176 8.60 -0.94 -22.19
C TRP A 176 9.25 -2.29 -22.48
N GLU A 177 10.53 -2.47 -22.22
CA GLU A 177 11.16 -3.78 -22.33
C GLU A 177 10.58 -4.70 -21.23
N PRO A 178 10.19 -5.94 -21.54
CA PRO A 178 10.55 -6.76 -22.71
C PRO A 178 9.52 -6.79 -23.86
N LEU A 179 8.44 -6.02 -23.82
CA LEU A 179 7.38 -6.08 -24.85
C LEU A 179 7.83 -5.60 -26.24
N ASN A 180 8.88 -4.78 -26.30
CA ASN A 180 9.35 -4.21 -27.58
C ASN A 180 10.13 -5.17 -28.48
N THR A 181 10.45 -6.38 -28.03
CA THR A 181 11.50 -7.15 -28.69
C THR A 181 11.07 -8.21 -29.67
N LYS A 182 9.82 -8.67 -29.72
CA LYS A 182 9.51 -9.83 -30.60
C LYS A 182 8.12 -9.97 -31.19
N GLU A 183 7.11 -9.23 -30.76
CA GLU A 183 5.77 -9.43 -31.32
C GLU A 183 5.29 -8.23 -32.13
N ASN A 184 5.57 -8.31 -33.44
CA ASN A 184 4.76 -7.70 -34.50
C ASN A 184 4.35 -6.25 -34.33
N ASN A 185 5.26 -5.27 -34.47
CA ASN A 185 4.91 -3.87 -34.75
C ASN A 185 3.74 -3.30 -33.93
N MET A 186 3.48 -3.83 -32.74
CA MET A 186 2.45 -3.32 -31.83
C MET A 186 2.98 -2.13 -31.04
N ARG A 187 2.16 -1.12 -30.88
CA ARG A 187 2.41 -0.01 -29.96
C ARG A 187 1.69 -0.27 -28.65
N TRP A 188 2.36 0.00 -27.53
CA TRP A 188 1.81 -0.10 -26.19
C TRP A 188 1.63 1.29 -25.58
N SER A 189 0.59 1.48 -24.82
CA SER A 189 0.34 2.70 -24.05
C SER A 189 -0.27 2.39 -22.70
N LEU A 190 -0.01 3.25 -21.72
CA LEU A 190 -0.68 3.18 -20.44
C LEU A 190 -2.15 3.55 -20.62
N THR A 191 -3.00 2.85 -19.87
CA THR A 191 -4.43 3.13 -19.85
C THR A 191 -4.79 3.74 -18.51
N SER A 192 -5.50 4.84 -18.56
CA SER A 192 -6.10 5.45 -17.39
C SER A 192 -7.61 5.62 -17.63
N THR A 193 -8.31 6.15 -16.67
CA THR A 193 -9.72 6.47 -16.81
C THR A 193 -9.90 7.96 -17.04
N PRO A 194 -10.71 8.37 -18.00
CA PRO A 194 -10.97 9.78 -18.27
C PRO A 194 -11.80 10.40 -17.15
N PRO A 195 -11.69 11.72 -16.95
CA PRO A 195 -12.54 12.44 -16.03
C PRO A 195 -14.01 12.37 -16.42
N ILE A 196 -14.89 12.33 -15.42
CA ILE A 196 -16.34 12.24 -15.62
C ILE A 196 -16.88 13.65 -15.88
N LYS A 197 -17.27 13.93 -17.13
CA LYS A 197 -17.80 15.26 -17.49
C LYS A 197 -19.28 15.46 -17.15
N SER A 198 -20.06 14.42 -16.99
CA SER A 198 -21.49 14.52 -16.65
C SER A 198 -22.10 13.20 -16.24
N GLY A 199 -22.65 13.15 -15.04
CA GLY A 199 -23.57 12.11 -14.60
C GLY A 199 -22.99 10.70 -14.50
N LEU A 200 -23.73 9.81 -13.94
CA LEU A 200 -23.46 8.43 -13.61
C LEU A 200 -22.20 7.79 -14.23
N LEU A 201 -21.42 7.15 -13.37
CA LEU A 201 -20.35 6.20 -13.72
C LEU A 201 -20.88 5.11 -14.67
N THR A 202 -20.82 5.35 -15.97
CA THR A 202 -21.20 4.34 -16.97
C THR A 202 -20.04 3.44 -17.38
N SER A 203 -18.80 3.83 -17.04
CA SER A 203 -17.60 3.04 -17.30
C SER A 203 -16.94 2.64 -16.01
N VAL A 204 -16.44 1.42 -15.96
CA VAL A 204 -15.62 0.95 -14.83
C VAL A 204 -14.27 1.64 -14.88
N LEU A 205 -13.93 2.25 -13.77
CA LEU A 205 -12.70 2.98 -13.60
C LEU A 205 -11.53 1.99 -13.36
N VAL A 206 -10.50 2.08 -14.16
CA VAL A 206 -9.23 1.38 -13.91
C VAL A 206 -8.25 2.42 -13.39
N GLY A 207 -8.12 2.49 -12.08
CA GLY A 207 -7.13 3.36 -11.43
C GLY A 207 -5.79 2.66 -11.25
N PRO A 208 -4.71 3.41 -11.13
CA PRO A 208 -3.42 2.87 -10.74
C PRO A 208 -3.49 2.33 -9.30
N SER A 209 -2.92 1.16 -9.09
CA SER A 209 -2.71 0.57 -7.76
C SER A 209 -1.24 0.72 -7.39
N VAL A 210 -0.97 0.95 -6.12
CA VAL A 210 0.40 1.14 -5.60
C VAL A 210 0.74 0.04 -4.61
N GLY A 211 1.95 -0.49 -4.70
CA GLY A 211 2.48 -1.46 -3.76
C GLY A 211 3.93 -1.79 -4.10
N ASP A 212 4.73 -2.09 -3.11
CA ASP A 212 6.13 -2.51 -3.28
C ASP A 212 6.17 -4.03 -3.46
N ILE A 213 6.09 -4.49 -4.72
CA ILE A 213 5.99 -5.93 -5.03
C ILE A 213 7.34 -6.65 -4.95
N ASN A 214 8.44 -5.92 -5.16
CA ASN A 214 9.80 -6.48 -5.09
C ASN A 214 10.47 -6.24 -3.74
N MET A 215 9.81 -5.54 -2.81
CA MET A 215 10.26 -5.23 -1.47
C MET A 215 11.58 -4.42 -1.42
N ASP A 216 11.83 -3.58 -2.44
CA ASP A 216 13.02 -2.74 -2.48
C ASP A 216 12.84 -1.39 -1.76
N GLY A 217 11.65 -1.14 -1.23
CA GLY A 217 11.26 0.08 -0.55
C GLY A 217 10.67 1.14 -1.48
N LYS A 218 10.53 0.85 -2.76
CA LYS A 218 10.01 1.76 -3.78
C LYS A 218 8.61 1.35 -4.18
N PRO A 219 7.62 2.26 -4.06
CA PRO A 219 6.28 1.96 -4.51
C PRO A 219 6.24 1.68 -6.01
N ASP A 220 5.81 0.46 -6.36
CA ASP A 220 5.58 0.02 -7.73
C ASP A 220 4.15 0.33 -8.16
N LEU A 221 3.90 0.27 -9.48
CA LEU A 221 2.59 0.58 -10.05
C LEU A 221 1.97 -0.64 -10.73
N GLY A 222 0.73 -0.93 -10.36
CA GLY A 222 -0.16 -1.80 -11.10
C GLY A 222 -1.10 -0.99 -11.98
N LEU A 223 -1.02 -1.17 -13.29
CA LEU A 223 -1.78 -0.38 -14.27
C LEU A 223 -2.36 -1.25 -15.38
N GLY A 224 -3.34 -0.70 -16.10
CA GLY A 224 -3.74 -1.22 -17.39
C GLY A 224 -2.82 -0.73 -18.51
N VAL A 225 -2.53 -1.62 -19.46
CA VAL A 225 -1.85 -1.26 -20.71
C VAL A 225 -2.70 -1.65 -21.90
N THR A 226 -2.81 -0.74 -22.87
CA THR A 226 -3.54 -0.98 -24.11
C THR A 226 -2.55 -1.30 -25.21
N SER A 227 -2.79 -2.39 -25.94
CA SER A 227 -2.06 -2.74 -27.15
C SER A 227 -2.77 -2.20 -28.37
N TRP A 228 -2.00 -1.65 -29.30
CA TRP A 228 -2.47 -1.06 -30.55
C TRP A 228 -1.84 -1.78 -31.73
N SER A 229 -2.66 -2.20 -32.68
CA SER A 229 -2.18 -2.74 -33.95
C SER A 229 -1.50 -1.64 -34.79
N THR A 230 -0.72 -2.04 -35.78
CA THR A 230 -0.12 -1.13 -36.78
C THR A 230 -1.14 -0.22 -37.46
N ASN A 231 -2.38 -0.68 -37.57
CA ASN A 231 -3.48 0.09 -38.16
C ASN A 231 -4.16 1.04 -37.16
N GLY A 232 -3.62 1.18 -35.93
CA GLY A 232 -4.21 2.01 -34.88
C GLY A 232 -5.46 1.43 -34.23
N GLN A 233 -5.73 0.15 -34.42
CA GLN A 233 -6.87 -0.51 -33.80
C GLN A 233 -6.50 -0.96 -32.37
N ASN A 234 -7.38 -0.69 -31.40
CA ASN A 234 -7.25 -1.17 -30.03
C ASN A 234 -7.50 -2.68 -29.97
N MET A 235 -6.49 -3.43 -29.50
CA MET A 235 -6.52 -4.88 -29.36
C MET A 235 -6.93 -5.36 -27.96
N GLY A 236 -7.16 -4.44 -27.02
CA GLY A 236 -7.58 -4.73 -25.65
C GLY A 236 -6.69 -4.09 -24.61
N THR A 237 -7.17 -4.14 -23.36
CA THR A 237 -6.46 -3.61 -22.19
C THR A 237 -6.06 -4.75 -21.27
N ARG A 238 -4.79 -4.83 -20.93
CA ARG A 238 -4.17 -5.90 -20.15
C ARG A 238 -3.62 -5.36 -18.84
N PRO A 239 -3.57 -6.16 -17.76
CA PRO A 239 -2.89 -5.79 -16.54
C PRO A 239 -1.37 -5.77 -16.75
N ALA A 240 -0.69 -4.83 -16.11
CA ALA A 240 0.75 -4.74 -16.09
C ALA A 240 1.26 -4.20 -14.76
N VAL A 241 2.45 -4.61 -14.38
CA VAL A 241 3.17 -4.10 -13.22
C VAL A 241 4.43 -3.39 -13.70
N PHE A 242 4.68 -2.23 -13.14
CA PHE A 242 5.82 -1.40 -13.44
C PHE A 242 6.66 -1.21 -12.18
N ILE A 243 7.87 -1.72 -12.20
CA ILE A 243 8.84 -1.59 -11.11
C ILE A 243 9.42 -0.19 -11.11
N ASN A 244 9.43 0.43 -9.95
CA ASN A 244 10.02 1.74 -9.72
C ASN A 244 11.54 1.62 -9.54
N ASN A 245 12.30 2.09 -10.51
CA ASN A 245 13.76 2.11 -10.44
C ASN A 245 14.32 3.36 -9.73
N GLY A 246 13.45 4.29 -9.31
CA GLY A 246 13.83 5.55 -8.67
C GLY A 246 14.17 6.64 -9.68
N ILE A 247 14.75 7.72 -9.16
CA ILE A 247 15.15 8.89 -9.96
C ILE A 247 16.53 8.66 -10.55
N ASP A 248 16.63 8.84 -11.87
CA ASP A 248 17.89 8.75 -12.60
C ASP A 248 18.80 9.97 -12.39
N SER A 249 20.00 9.93 -12.97
CA SER A 249 20.98 11.02 -12.91
C SER A 249 20.51 12.34 -13.60
N HIS A 250 19.43 12.28 -14.37
CA HIS A 250 18.83 13.43 -15.06
C HIS A 250 17.62 14.00 -14.29
N GLY A 251 17.27 13.43 -13.13
CA GLY A 251 16.14 13.86 -12.34
C GLY A 251 14.80 13.33 -12.84
N THR A 252 14.80 12.26 -13.61
CA THR A 252 13.60 11.62 -14.15
C THR A 252 13.26 10.36 -13.34
N LEU A 253 12.04 10.25 -12.87
CA LEU A 253 11.54 9.03 -12.24
C LEU A 253 11.35 7.95 -13.30
N THR A 254 11.87 6.76 -13.06
CA THR A 254 11.87 5.69 -14.05
C THR A 254 11.10 4.47 -13.57
N PHE A 255 10.17 4.02 -14.41
CA PHE A 255 9.44 2.77 -14.21
C PHE A 255 9.79 1.77 -15.31
N GLN A 256 9.95 0.52 -14.93
CA GLN A 256 10.22 -0.58 -15.87
C GLN A 256 9.07 -1.57 -15.86
N LEU A 257 8.54 -1.88 -17.03
CA LEU A 257 7.55 -2.94 -17.18
C LEU A 257 8.15 -4.28 -16.79
N THR A 258 7.47 -4.98 -15.90
CA THR A 258 7.84 -6.34 -15.50
C THR A 258 6.73 -7.31 -15.90
N LEU A 259 7.12 -8.36 -16.60
CA LEU A 259 6.23 -9.50 -16.84
C LEU A 259 6.38 -10.45 -15.66
N LEU A 260 5.37 -10.51 -14.81
CA LEU A 260 5.34 -11.44 -13.70
C LEU A 260 5.34 -12.87 -14.23
N PRO A 261 6.24 -13.77 -13.75
CA PRO A 261 6.25 -15.17 -14.13
C PRO A 261 4.89 -15.82 -13.84
N GLY A 262 4.33 -16.48 -14.84
CA GLY A 262 3.01 -17.15 -14.68
C GLY A 262 1.79 -16.27 -14.96
N VAL A 263 1.95 -14.95 -15.07
CA VAL A 263 0.89 -14.06 -15.58
C VAL A 263 0.79 -14.27 -17.08
N GLN A 264 -0.07 -15.21 -17.48
CA GLN A 264 -0.49 -15.25 -18.87
C GLN A 264 -1.30 -13.99 -19.14
N LEU A 265 -0.78 -13.13 -20.00
CA LEU A 265 -1.56 -11.99 -20.48
C LEU A 265 -2.90 -12.53 -20.99
N PRO A 266 -4.02 -12.01 -20.49
CA PRO A 266 -5.32 -12.50 -20.94
C PRO A 266 -5.41 -12.40 -22.47
N PRO A 267 -6.17 -13.27 -23.12
CA PRO A 267 -6.27 -13.30 -24.57
C PRO A 267 -6.73 -11.95 -25.13
N ASP A 268 -6.44 -11.70 -26.39
CA ASP A 268 -6.86 -10.49 -27.10
C ASP A 268 -8.36 -10.20 -26.88
N ASN A 269 -8.73 -8.93 -26.85
CA ASN A 269 -10.08 -8.43 -26.56
C ASN A 269 -10.55 -8.60 -25.08
N THR A 270 -9.68 -8.85 -24.13
CA THR A 270 -10.03 -8.72 -22.74
C THR A 270 -10.02 -7.23 -22.31
N ARG A 271 -10.85 -6.91 -21.32
CA ARG A 271 -10.91 -5.57 -20.74
C ARG A 271 -10.59 -5.67 -19.26
N LEU A 272 -9.51 -5.06 -18.84
CA LEU A 272 -9.19 -4.92 -17.43
C LEU A 272 -10.28 -4.10 -16.72
N ARG A 273 -10.70 -4.56 -15.55
CA ARG A 273 -11.69 -3.89 -14.70
C ARG A 273 -11.08 -3.39 -13.40
N GLN A 274 -10.25 -4.21 -12.79
CA GLN A 274 -9.62 -3.88 -11.53
C GLN A 274 -8.28 -4.62 -11.44
N LEU A 275 -7.33 -3.94 -10.86
CA LEU A 275 -6.06 -4.49 -10.43
C LEU A 275 -5.81 -3.97 -9.03
N ALA A 276 -5.43 -4.84 -8.11
CA ALA A 276 -5.14 -4.46 -6.73
C ALA A 276 -4.01 -5.33 -6.20
N PHE A 277 -3.12 -4.73 -5.42
CA PHE A 277 -2.16 -5.47 -4.63
C PHE A 277 -2.83 -5.98 -3.36
N PHE A 278 -2.48 -7.19 -2.97
CA PHE A 278 -3.10 -7.88 -1.84
C PHE A 278 -2.11 -8.89 -1.26
N ASP A 279 -2.10 -9.10 0.02
CA ASP A 279 -1.27 -10.10 0.72
C ASP A 279 -2.19 -11.24 1.16
N GLN A 280 -2.31 -12.29 0.34
CA GLN A 280 -3.24 -13.38 0.57
C GLN A 280 -2.75 -14.36 1.64
N ALA A 281 -1.46 -14.61 1.67
CA ALA A 281 -0.86 -15.57 2.58
C ALA A 281 -0.52 -14.98 3.96
N ASP A 282 -0.69 -13.64 4.12
CA ASP A 282 -0.22 -12.87 5.28
C ASP A 282 1.29 -13.07 5.53
N ASP A 283 2.04 -13.26 4.44
CA ASP A 283 3.49 -13.45 4.44
C ASP A 283 4.25 -12.13 4.18
N SER A 284 3.50 -11.03 4.10
CA SER A 284 3.97 -9.67 3.82
C SER A 284 4.51 -9.47 2.40
N THR A 285 4.41 -10.46 1.53
CA THR A 285 4.62 -10.28 0.09
C THR A 285 3.31 -9.86 -0.57
N LEU A 286 3.39 -8.91 -1.51
CA LEU A 286 2.20 -8.44 -2.21
C LEU A 286 1.90 -9.34 -3.39
N ASP A 287 0.72 -9.92 -3.39
CA ASP A 287 0.11 -10.63 -4.49
C ASP A 287 -0.67 -9.70 -5.40
N LEU A 288 -1.02 -10.16 -6.59
CA LEU A 288 -1.76 -9.35 -7.55
C LEU A 288 -3.14 -9.95 -7.81
N PHE A 289 -4.18 -9.20 -7.46
CA PHE A 289 -5.57 -9.53 -7.75
C PHE A 289 -6.05 -8.78 -8.98
N ILE A 290 -6.56 -9.52 -9.98
CA ILE A 290 -6.96 -8.96 -11.26
C ILE A 290 -8.40 -9.38 -11.57
N VAL A 291 -9.22 -8.42 -11.93
CA VAL A 291 -10.56 -8.66 -12.49
C VAL A 291 -10.59 -8.15 -13.93
N SER A 292 -10.94 -9.03 -14.84
CA SER A 292 -11.06 -8.72 -16.26
C SER A 292 -12.39 -9.18 -16.84
N LEU A 293 -12.83 -8.57 -17.92
CA LEU A 293 -13.96 -9.03 -18.73
C LEU A 293 -13.43 -9.73 -19.97
N ASN A 294 -13.99 -10.88 -20.27
CA ASN A 294 -13.75 -11.55 -21.53
C ASN A 294 -14.53 -10.87 -22.69
N SER A 295 -14.32 -11.34 -23.91
CA SER A 295 -15.01 -10.86 -25.11
C SER A 295 -16.54 -10.95 -25.04
N ARG A 296 -17.10 -11.77 -24.13
CA ARG A 296 -18.53 -11.91 -23.88
C ARG A 296 -19.04 -11.05 -22.70
N ASN A 297 -18.23 -10.09 -22.21
CA ASN A 297 -18.48 -9.28 -21.02
C ASN A 297 -18.70 -10.08 -19.72
N GLN A 298 -18.19 -11.29 -19.63
CA GLN A 298 -18.26 -12.09 -18.41
C GLN A 298 -17.04 -11.77 -17.55
N PRO A 299 -17.22 -11.52 -16.24
CA PRO A 299 -16.10 -11.25 -15.34
C PRO A 299 -15.29 -12.52 -15.07
N SER A 300 -13.98 -12.36 -15.02
CA SER A 300 -13.01 -13.36 -14.60
C SER A 300 -12.11 -12.72 -13.57
N ALA A 301 -11.99 -13.37 -12.40
CA ALA A 301 -11.07 -12.97 -11.35
C ALA A 301 -9.89 -13.93 -11.33
N GLN A 302 -8.69 -13.39 -11.21
CA GLN A 302 -7.43 -14.13 -11.14
C GLN A 302 -6.60 -13.57 -9.99
N LEU A 303 -5.97 -14.46 -9.25
CA LEU A 303 -5.01 -14.13 -8.21
C LEU A 303 -3.66 -14.70 -8.63
N PHE A 304 -2.66 -13.84 -8.65
CA PHE A 304 -1.28 -14.21 -8.92
C PHE A 304 -0.51 -14.08 -7.61
N ILE A 305 -0.01 -15.21 -7.12
CA ILE A 305 0.81 -15.26 -5.92
C ILE A 305 2.22 -14.89 -6.33
N SER A 306 2.74 -13.85 -5.72
CA SER A 306 4.13 -13.42 -5.91
C SER A 306 5.06 -14.37 -5.17
N SER A 307 6.15 -14.74 -5.80
CA SER A 307 7.26 -15.41 -5.13
C SER A 307 8.52 -14.56 -5.35
N VAL A 308 8.95 -13.90 -4.29
CA VAL A 308 10.21 -13.16 -4.33
C VAL A 308 11.35 -14.15 -4.08
N ASP A 309 12.18 -14.39 -5.09
CA ASP A 309 13.31 -15.34 -4.98
C ASP A 309 14.38 -14.89 -3.96
N THR A 310 14.43 -13.61 -3.67
CA THR A 310 15.28 -13.02 -2.62
C THR A 310 14.46 -12.90 -1.35
N ASP A 311 15.05 -13.21 -0.21
CA ASP A 311 14.42 -13.08 1.12
C ASP A 311 14.60 -11.63 1.64
N PRO A 312 13.84 -10.65 1.10
CA PRO A 312 14.03 -9.23 1.41
C PRO A 312 13.57 -8.92 2.83
N TYR A 313 14.13 -7.87 3.37
CA TYR A 313 13.67 -7.34 4.64
C TYR A 313 12.49 -6.41 4.42
N PHE A 314 11.56 -6.42 5.35
CA PHE A 314 10.37 -5.59 5.32
C PHE A 314 9.92 -5.19 6.74
N LEU A 315 9.01 -4.23 6.78
CA LEU A 315 8.29 -3.83 7.98
C LEU A 315 6.81 -3.63 7.62
N LYS A 316 5.93 -4.48 8.17
CA LYS A 316 4.47 -4.37 7.99
C LYS A 316 3.89 -3.63 9.19
N VAL A 317 3.21 -2.51 8.95
CA VAL A 317 2.65 -1.65 9.99
C VAL A 317 1.14 -1.66 9.90
N THR A 318 0.49 -2.11 10.96
CA THR A 318 -0.96 -2.11 11.12
C THR A 318 -1.31 -1.22 12.30
N VAL A 319 -2.18 -0.25 12.11
CA VAL A 319 -2.62 0.66 13.17
C VAL A 319 -4.11 0.50 13.39
N LEU A 320 -4.49 0.26 14.62
CA LEU A 320 -5.88 0.07 15.03
C LEU A 320 -6.52 1.41 15.39
N ASN A 321 -7.83 1.44 15.54
CA ASN A 321 -8.54 2.68 15.87
C ASN A 321 -8.43 3.11 17.34
N GLY A 322 -7.98 2.23 18.23
CA GLY A 322 -7.71 2.58 19.63
C GLY A 322 -8.92 3.06 20.46
N LEU A 323 -10.15 2.72 20.04
CA LEU A 323 -11.36 3.24 20.71
C LEU A 323 -11.61 2.62 22.06
N CYS A 324 -11.19 1.39 22.31
CA CYS A 324 -11.31 0.70 23.60
C CYS A 324 -10.31 -0.45 23.71
N SER A 325 -9.92 -0.80 24.96
CA SER A 325 -8.86 -1.79 25.21
C SER A 325 -9.36 -3.15 25.66
N SER A 326 -10.60 -3.26 26.12
CA SER A 326 -11.22 -4.52 26.58
C SER A 326 -12.70 -4.55 26.24
N ALA A 327 -13.31 -5.72 26.26
CA ALA A 327 -14.74 -5.87 26.02
C ALA A 327 -15.60 -5.06 27.02
N ASP A 328 -15.14 -4.95 28.25
CA ASP A 328 -15.84 -4.20 29.31
C ASP A 328 -15.69 -2.68 29.14
N SER A 329 -14.63 -2.22 28.48
CA SER A 329 -14.38 -0.79 28.22
C SER A 329 -15.01 -0.31 26.91
N CYS A 330 -15.45 -1.23 26.05
CA CYS A 330 -16.09 -0.92 24.79
C CYS A 330 -17.58 -0.69 24.97
N SER A 331 -18.06 0.52 24.67
CA SER A 331 -19.48 0.82 24.60
C SER A 331 -20.11 0.35 23.28
N ASP A 332 -21.40 0.16 23.26
CA ASP A 332 -22.22 0.00 22.05
C ASP A 332 -21.89 -1.25 21.19
N GLY A 333 -21.37 -2.31 21.81
CA GLY A 333 -21.06 -3.56 21.11
C GLY A 333 -19.83 -3.49 20.19
N ARG A 334 -18.96 -2.50 20.37
CA ARG A 334 -17.68 -2.38 19.68
C ARG A 334 -16.73 -3.48 20.13
N LEU A 335 -15.91 -3.95 19.23
CA LEU A 335 -14.87 -4.91 19.53
C LEU A 335 -13.66 -4.22 20.18
N PRO A 336 -13.01 -4.86 21.18
CA PRO A 336 -11.77 -4.33 21.72
C PRO A 336 -10.69 -4.22 20.66
N TYR A 337 -9.83 -3.21 20.80
CA TYR A 337 -8.76 -2.85 19.86
C TYR A 337 -9.24 -2.35 18.50
N GLY A 338 -10.46 -2.63 18.09
CA GLY A 338 -11.09 -2.13 16.88
C GLY A 338 -10.52 -2.67 15.58
N LEU A 339 -10.69 -1.90 14.54
CA LEU A 339 -10.22 -2.17 13.18
C LEU A 339 -9.25 -1.06 12.75
N THR A 340 -8.60 -1.26 11.62
CA THR A 340 -7.83 -0.19 10.97
C THR A 340 -8.75 0.87 10.40
N VAL A 341 -8.35 2.13 10.50
CA VAL A 341 -9.09 3.28 9.97
C VAL A 341 -8.23 3.98 8.92
N PRO A 342 -8.77 4.27 7.74
CA PRO A 342 -8.05 5.04 6.73
C PRO A 342 -7.77 6.48 7.18
N GLY A 343 -6.64 7.02 6.77
CA GLY A 343 -6.20 8.38 7.12
C GLY A 343 -4.99 8.41 8.07
N ILE A 344 -4.47 7.25 8.45
CA ILE A 344 -3.29 7.12 9.30
C ILE A 344 -2.04 7.20 8.44
N SER A 345 -1.05 7.99 8.85
CA SER A 345 0.25 8.09 8.18
C SER A 345 1.36 7.42 9.00
N SER A 346 2.33 6.87 8.30
CA SER A 346 3.52 6.25 8.89
C SER A 346 4.75 6.71 8.15
N HIS A 347 5.77 7.13 8.87
CA HIS A 347 7.03 7.58 8.30
C HIS A 347 8.19 6.74 8.84
N LEU A 348 8.93 6.18 7.92
CA LEU A 348 10.12 5.37 8.20
C LEU A 348 11.37 6.20 7.93
N ASP A 349 12.33 6.13 8.84
CA ASP A 349 13.64 6.77 8.72
C ASP A 349 14.69 5.79 9.22
N THR A 350 15.55 5.32 8.32
CA THR A 350 16.57 4.32 8.62
C THR A 350 17.80 4.50 7.73
N GLU A 351 18.89 3.89 8.09
CA GLU A 351 20.11 3.88 7.29
C GLU A 351 20.06 2.73 6.28
N ALA A 352 20.27 3.04 5.01
CA ALA A 352 20.35 2.03 3.96
C ALA A 352 21.65 1.23 4.04
N ALA A 353 21.64 0.01 3.54
CA ALA A 353 22.86 -0.84 3.47
C ALA A 353 24.01 -0.19 2.68
N SER A 354 23.71 0.74 1.78
CA SER A 354 24.67 1.54 1.00
C SER A 354 25.29 2.73 1.77
N GLY A 355 24.87 2.96 3.02
CA GLY A 355 25.34 4.09 3.86
C GLY A 355 24.60 5.40 3.64
N GLY A 356 23.51 5.42 2.87
CA GLY A 356 22.59 6.56 2.72
C GLY A 356 21.40 6.47 3.66
N ARG A 357 20.66 7.56 3.86
CA ARG A 357 19.39 7.52 4.59
C ARG A 357 18.29 7.04 3.65
N HIS A 358 17.50 6.12 4.15
CA HIS A 358 16.28 5.63 3.53
C HIS A 358 15.09 6.24 4.27
N LEU A 359 14.37 7.13 3.58
CA LEU A 359 13.16 7.75 4.08
C LEU A 359 11.99 7.19 3.28
N SER A 360 10.91 6.86 3.95
CA SER A 360 9.69 6.43 3.26
C SER A 360 8.46 6.89 4.01
N ALA A 361 7.46 7.33 3.28
CA ALA A 361 6.16 7.68 3.79
C ALA A 361 5.12 6.66 3.31
N GLY A 362 4.37 6.11 4.24
CA GLY A 362 3.27 5.21 3.98
C GLY A 362 1.95 5.76 4.48
N LEU A 363 0.92 5.63 3.65
CA LEU A 363 -0.43 6.08 3.96
C LEU A 363 -1.36 4.87 4.06
N LEU A 364 -2.07 4.77 5.18
CA LEU A 364 -3.15 3.83 5.30
C LEU A 364 -4.38 4.40 4.61
N SER A 365 -4.62 3.98 3.38
CA SER A 365 -5.74 4.45 2.59
C SER A 365 -6.64 3.28 2.19
N SER A 366 -7.94 3.51 2.13
CA SER A 366 -8.89 2.49 1.66
C SER A 366 -8.83 2.31 0.14
N GLN A 367 -8.41 3.35 -0.55
CA GLN A 367 -8.34 3.40 -2.01
C GLN A 367 -7.39 4.50 -2.46
N SER A 368 -6.73 4.26 -3.59
CA SER A 368 -5.84 5.24 -4.22
C SER A 368 -6.57 6.00 -5.33
N CYS A 369 -7.35 6.98 -5.09
CA CYS A 369 -8.27 7.61 -6.03
C CYS A 369 -9.55 6.76 -6.19
N CYS A 370 -9.89 6.28 -7.33
CA CYS A 370 -11.17 5.62 -7.61
C CYS A 370 -10.98 4.12 -7.80
N SER A 371 -11.84 3.31 -7.22
CA SER A 371 -11.95 1.85 -7.39
C SER A 371 -10.71 0.99 -7.16
N ALA A 372 -9.53 1.55 -7.03
CA ALA A 372 -8.32 0.80 -6.68
C ALA A 372 -8.30 0.58 -5.16
N LEU A 373 -8.63 -0.64 -4.75
CA LEU A 373 -8.58 -1.01 -3.34
C LEU A 373 -7.13 -1.06 -2.85
N GLN A 374 -6.91 -0.61 -1.63
CA GLN A 374 -5.63 -0.67 -0.94
C GLN A 374 -5.72 -1.59 0.27
N VAL A 375 -4.59 -2.15 0.67
CA VAL A 375 -4.50 -3.02 1.85
C VAL A 375 -4.66 -2.22 3.15
N PRO A 376 -5.21 -2.84 4.22
CA PRO A 376 -5.44 -2.15 5.50
C PRO A 376 -4.18 -2.08 6.39
N PHE A 377 -3.01 -2.02 5.80
CA PHE A 377 -1.70 -1.90 6.43
C PHE A 377 -0.72 -1.22 5.50
N VAL A 378 0.39 -0.75 6.04
CA VAL A 378 1.50 -0.22 5.26
C VAL A 378 2.63 -1.24 5.27
N ILE A 379 3.20 -1.55 4.12
CA ILE A 379 4.42 -2.33 3.98
C ILE A 379 5.53 -1.40 3.52
N PHE A 380 6.62 -1.42 4.26
CA PHE A 380 7.87 -0.80 3.86
C PHE A 380 8.85 -1.90 3.48
N GLY A 381 9.21 -2.01 2.20
CA GLY A 381 10.31 -2.82 1.76
C GLY A 381 11.64 -2.20 2.21
N LEU A 382 12.56 -3.03 2.65
CA LEU A 382 13.88 -2.62 3.14
C LEU A 382 15.00 -3.23 2.30
N GLY A 383 14.64 -3.98 1.26
CA GLY A 383 15.61 -4.63 0.37
C GLY A 383 16.53 -5.60 1.11
N SER A 384 17.83 -5.50 0.86
CA SER A 384 18.87 -6.32 1.47
C SER A 384 19.40 -5.73 2.79
N PHE A 385 18.56 -5.10 3.55
CA PHE A 385 18.91 -4.42 4.80
C PHE A 385 19.26 -5.44 5.90
N ALA A 386 20.34 -5.20 6.64
CA ALA A 386 20.85 -6.16 7.64
C ALA A 386 20.71 -5.71 9.10
N ASN A 387 20.30 -4.46 9.35
CA ASN A 387 20.29 -3.86 10.68
C ASN A 387 18.85 -3.71 11.23
N TYR A 388 18.66 -2.84 12.17
CA TYR A 388 17.37 -2.45 12.72
C TYR A 388 16.87 -1.16 12.05
N VAL A 389 15.55 -0.96 12.02
CA VAL A 389 14.92 0.30 11.62
C VAL A 389 15.12 1.30 12.75
N GLU A 390 15.77 2.44 12.45
CA GLU A 390 16.11 3.43 13.48
C GLU A 390 14.88 4.11 14.04
N LYS A 391 13.96 4.54 13.18
CA LYS A 391 12.78 5.30 13.57
C LYS A 391 11.59 4.95 12.68
N LEU A 392 10.49 4.63 13.34
CA LEU A 392 9.17 4.57 12.73
C LEU A 392 8.26 5.57 13.46
N THR A 393 7.75 6.55 12.75
CA THR A 393 6.77 7.49 13.31
C THR A 393 5.39 7.08 12.80
N VAL A 394 4.46 6.87 13.72
CA VAL A 394 3.05 6.59 13.41
C VAL A 394 2.22 7.76 13.88
N SER A 395 1.44 8.33 12.98
CA SER A 395 0.56 9.47 13.24
C SER A 395 -0.88 9.10 12.94
N VAL A 396 -1.77 9.41 13.88
CA VAL A 396 -3.22 9.28 13.68
C VAL A 396 -3.84 10.68 13.69
N PRO A 397 -5.00 10.88 13.05
CA PRO A 397 -5.61 12.19 12.95
C PRO A 397 -5.72 12.89 14.32
N PRO A 398 -5.20 14.11 14.47
CA PRO A 398 -5.19 14.84 15.73
C PRO A 398 -6.60 15.31 16.10
N SER A 399 -6.84 15.51 17.40
CA SER A 399 -8.06 16.11 17.92
C SER A 399 -7.72 17.33 18.76
N ASN A 400 -8.45 18.43 18.57
CA ASN A 400 -8.41 19.62 19.44
C ASN A 400 -6.99 20.04 19.86
N GLU A 401 -6.09 20.26 18.92
CA GLU A 401 -4.71 20.73 19.15
C GLU A 401 -3.73 19.69 19.73
N VAL A 402 -4.16 18.46 19.99
CA VAL A 402 -3.27 17.39 20.46
C VAL A 402 -2.67 16.67 19.25
N ILE A 403 -1.35 16.75 19.11
CA ILE A 403 -0.61 15.94 18.13
C ILE A 403 -0.62 14.48 18.58
N ARG A 404 -1.26 13.62 17.80
CA ARG A 404 -1.35 12.18 18.04
C ARG A 404 -0.31 11.44 17.20
N SER A 405 0.95 11.60 17.57
CA SER A 405 2.07 10.95 16.87
C SER A 405 3.00 10.27 17.87
N ARG A 406 3.48 9.08 17.52
CA ARG A 406 4.42 8.32 18.34
C ARG A 406 5.62 7.89 17.52
N LEU A 407 6.81 8.16 18.04
CA LEU A 407 8.07 7.64 17.54
C LEU A 407 8.39 6.28 18.18
N LEU A 408 8.63 5.28 17.35
CA LEU A 408 9.03 3.93 17.73
C LEU A 408 10.47 3.70 17.26
N PRO A 409 11.46 3.69 18.17
CA PRO A 409 12.86 3.50 17.80
C PRO A 409 13.26 2.02 17.79
N PHE A 410 14.30 1.69 17.03
CA PHE A 410 15.02 0.41 17.03
C PHE A 410 14.15 -0.83 16.82
N ILE A 411 13.48 -0.85 15.68
CA ILE A 411 12.57 -1.94 15.32
C ILE A 411 13.34 -3.00 14.52
N VAL A 412 13.10 -4.26 14.87
CA VAL A 412 13.68 -5.41 14.14
C VAL A 412 12.95 -5.56 12.80
N PRO A 413 13.64 -5.65 11.68
CA PRO A 413 13.02 -5.90 10.37
C PRO A 413 12.48 -7.34 10.27
N LYS A 414 11.75 -7.64 9.19
CA LYS A 414 10.97 -8.88 9.02
C LYS A 414 9.93 -9.08 10.11
N ALA A 415 9.30 -7.98 10.49
CA ALA A 415 8.31 -7.97 11.54
C ALA A 415 7.03 -7.28 11.09
N GLN A 416 5.93 -7.72 11.67
CA GLN A 416 4.67 -7.03 11.66
C GLN A 416 4.48 -6.28 12.98
N ILE A 417 4.21 -4.99 12.89
CA ILE A 417 3.93 -4.15 14.04
C ILE A 417 2.44 -3.84 14.06
N VAL A 418 1.80 -4.12 15.18
CA VAL A 418 0.43 -3.72 15.43
C VAL A 418 0.45 -2.64 16.52
N VAL A 419 0.07 -1.43 16.15
CA VAL A 419 -0.02 -0.28 17.05
C VAL A 419 -1.47 -0.10 17.48
N ASN A 420 -1.68 -0.05 18.79
CA ASN A 420 -2.96 0.31 19.37
C ASN A 420 -2.86 1.71 20.01
N PRO A 421 -3.45 2.74 19.40
CA PRO A 421 -3.34 4.12 19.84
C PRO A 421 -4.32 4.44 20.97
N TYR A 422 -4.35 3.61 22.01
CA TYR A 422 -5.19 3.82 23.19
C TYR A 422 -4.36 4.14 24.43
N PRO A 423 -4.71 5.20 25.21
CA PRO A 423 -5.70 6.24 24.91
C PRO A 423 -5.22 7.20 23.80
N LEU A 424 -6.14 7.67 22.96
CA LEU A 424 -5.82 8.44 21.75
C LEU A 424 -5.00 9.71 22.02
N ASP A 425 -5.37 10.46 23.06
CA ASP A 425 -4.74 11.76 23.38
C ASP A 425 -3.45 11.63 24.22
N ASN A 426 -2.98 10.40 24.43
CA ASN A 426 -1.71 10.15 25.14
C ASN A 426 -0.82 9.19 24.32
N PRO A 427 -0.10 9.69 23.31
CA PRO A 427 0.74 8.84 22.45
C PRO A 427 1.82 8.05 23.20
N SER A 428 2.30 8.54 24.34
CA SER A 428 3.30 7.83 25.15
C SER A 428 2.77 6.53 25.77
N ALA A 429 1.46 6.44 25.98
CA ALA A 429 0.80 5.26 26.53
C ALA A 429 0.37 4.24 25.45
N TRP A 430 0.46 4.57 24.17
CA TRP A 430 0.08 3.63 23.11
C TRP A 430 0.87 2.33 23.24
N THR A 431 0.21 1.24 22.95
CA THR A 431 0.84 -0.09 23.02
C THR A 431 1.21 -0.56 21.63
N MET A 432 2.35 -1.23 21.54
CA MET A 432 2.85 -1.85 20.32
C MET A 432 3.05 -3.34 20.57
N LYS A 433 2.60 -4.15 19.62
CA LYS A 433 2.94 -5.58 19.57
C LYS A 433 3.75 -5.85 18.33
N LEU A 434 4.87 -6.52 18.51
CA LEU A 434 5.76 -6.96 17.44
C LEU A 434 5.53 -8.46 17.21
N PHE A 435 5.19 -8.81 16.00
CA PHE A 435 5.10 -10.19 15.54
C PHE A 435 6.25 -10.43 14.56
N LEU A 436 7.17 -11.29 14.96
CA LEU A 436 8.19 -11.78 14.03
C LEU A 436 7.51 -12.84 13.17
N GLN A 437 7.62 -12.73 11.87
CA GLN A 437 7.20 -13.81 11.01
C GLN A 437 8.07 -15.04 11.33
N PRO A 438 7.45 -16.17 11.72
CA PRO A 438 8.20 -17.38 11.82
C PRO A 438 8.76 -17.67 10.43
N LEU A 439 10.07 -17.74 10.35
CA LEU A 439 10.74 -18.23 9.16
C LEU A 439 10.22 -19.65 8.89
N TYR A 440 9.16 -19.77 8.10
CA TYR A 440 8.78 -21.00 7.43
C TYR A 440 9.81 -21.35 6.35
N ASP A 441 11.03 -20.93 6.58
CA ASP A 441 12.14 -21.27 5.72
C ASP A 441 12.42 -22.74 5.95
N MET A 442 12.16 -23.59 4.97
CA MET A 442 12.56 -24.98 4.98
C MET A 442 14.04 -25.12 5.37
N LYS A 443 14.85 -24.09 5.16
CA LYS A 443 16.25 -23.98 5.58
C LYS A 443 16.43 -24.06 7.11
N VAL A 444 15.58 -23.35 7.88
CA VAL A 444 15.63 -23.42 9.35
C VAL A 444 15.23 -24.80 9.86
N LEU A 445 14.22 -25.41 9.21
CA LEU A 445 13.84 -26.79 9.52
C LEU A 445 14.99 -27.77 9.23
N TYR A 446 15.67 -27.62 8.08
CA TYR A 446 16.84 -28.45 7.76
C TYR A 446 17.99 -28.25 8.75
N ILE A 447 18.26 -27.01 9.15
CA ILE A 447 19.28 -26.71 10.17
C ILE A 447 18.90 -27.35 11.52
N ALA A 448 17.63 -27.25 11.93
CA ALA A 448 17.17 -27.88 13.17
C ALA A 448 17.28 -29.40 13.11
N ILE A 449 16.91 -30.03 12.00
CA ILE A 449 17.03 -31.48 11.79
C ILE A 449 18.49 -31.90 11.80
N THR A 450 19.38 -31.18 11.10
CA THR A 450 20.80 -31.50 11.07
C THR A 450 21.44 -31.40 12.46
N LEU A 451 21.09 -30.35 13.24
CA LEU A 451 21.57 -30.19 14.60
C LEU A 451 21.10 -31.34 15.50
N LEU A 452 19.83 -31.73 15.37
CA LEU A 452 19.26 -32.88 16.10
C LEU A 452 19.99 -34.18 15.75
N CYS A 453 20.25 -34.44 14.47
CA CYS A 453 21.00 -35.61 14.01
C CYS A 453 22.41 -35.66 14.60
N VAL A 454 23.11 -34.52 14.63
CA VAL A 454 24.46 -34.41 15.23
C VAL A 454 24.41 -34.73 16.74
N CYS A 455 23.43 -34.17 17.45
CA CYS A 455 23.24 -34.46 18.88
C CYS A 455 23.01 -35.93 19.15
N ILE A 456 22.16 -36.57 18.36
CA ILE A 456 21.87 -38.03 18.47
C ILE A 456 23.14 -38.84 18.20
N LEU A 457 23.92 -38.49 17.18
CA LEU A 457 25.14 -39.16 16.82
C LEU A 457 26.20 -39.05 17.97
N LEU A 458 26.33 -37.88 18.59
CA LEU A 458 27.18 -37.71 19.74
C LEU A 458 26.74 -38.58 20.95
N ILE A 459 25.46 -38.65 21.24
CA ILE A 459 24.92 -39.48 22.30
C ILE A 459 25.25 -40.95 22.03
N ILE A 460 25.09 -41.41 20.78
CA ILE A 460 25.42 -42.81 20.40
C ILE A 460 26.90 -43.07 20.60
N ILE A 461 27.78 -42.15 20.17
CA ILE A 461 29.25 -42.28 20.37
C ILE A 461 29.58 -42.38 21.86
N ILE A 462 29.06 -41.48 22.68
CA ILE A 462 29.26 -41.48 24.14
C ILE A 462 28.75 -42.82 24.73
N GLY A 463 27.60 -43.28 24.33
CA GLY A 463 27.04 -44.55 24.78
C GLY A 463 27.92 -45.76 24.43
N ILE A 464 28.48 -45.77 23.20
CA ILE A 464 29.43 -46.83 22.77
C ILE A 464 30.73 -46.74 23.59
N LEU A 465 31.31 -45.56 23.81
CA LEU A 465 32.53 -45.39 24.60
C LEU A 465 32.30 -45.84 26.06
N GLN A 466 31.20 -45.43 26.67
CA GLN A 466 30.81 -45.91 28.01
C GLN A 466 30.63 -47.42 28.07
N TRP A 467 30.03 -48.04 27.02
CA TRP A 467 29.89 -49.48 26.99
C TRP A 467 31.25 -50.18 26.89
N PHE A 468 32.21 -49.65 26.11
CA PHE A 468 33.56 -50.18 26.06
C PHE A 468 34.26 -50.05 27.42
N GLU A 469 34.16 -48.92 28.06
CA GLU A 469 34.73 -48.65 29.39
C GLU A 469 34.14 -49.62 30.44
N PHE A 470 32.83 -49.78 30.46
CA PHE A 470 32.18 -50.77 31.34
C PHE A 470 32.62 -52.20 31.07
N ARG A 471 32.96 -52.53 29.84
CA ARG A 471 33.43 -53.86 29.47
C ARG A 471 34.89 -54.05 29.92
N GLU A 472 35.72 -53.08 29.79
CA GLU A 472 37.11 -53.13 30.29
C GLU A 472 37.12 -53.23 31.82
N ASP A 473 36.39 -52.44 32.52
CA ASP A 473 36.21 -52.50 33.98
C ASP A 473 35.77 -53.86 34.48
N ARG A 474 34.86 -54.49 33.77
CA ARG A 474 34.44 -55.88 34.13
C ARG A 474 35.54 -56.89 33.93
N LEU A 475 36.29 -56.78 32.87
CA LEU A 475 37.44 -57.67 32.61
C LEU A 475 38.60 -57.45 33.62
N GLU A 476 38.84 -56.24 34.05
CA GLU A 476 39.81 -55.93 35.09
C GLU A 476 39.36 -56.52 36.45
N LYS A 477 38.11 -56.30 36.84
CA LYS A 477 37.58 -56.89 38.08
C LYS A 477 37.63 -58.41 38.07
N GLN A 478 37.40 -59.06 36.92
CA GLN A 478 37.56 -60.53 36.83
C GLN A 478 39.00 -60.96 36.97
N LYS A 479 39.97 -60.22 36.39
CA LYS A 479 41.40 -60.51 36.55
C LYS A 479 41.87 -60.30 37.98
N GLU A 480 41.41 -59.25 38.64
CA GLU A 480 41.74 -59.00 40.05
C GLU A 480 41.14 -60.10 40.98
N SER A 481 39.89 -60.51 40.75
CA SER A 481 39.27 -61.61 41.49
C SER A 481 40.02 -62.92 41.29
N GLN A 482 40.55 -63.21 40.11
CA GLN A 482 41.36 -64.41 39.87
C GLN A 482 42.77 -64.31 40.57
N ARG A 483 43.41 -63.14 40.65
CA ARG A 483 44.64 -62.94 41.40
C ARG A 483 44.47 -63.17 42.91
N PHE A 484 43.38 -62.60 43.47
CA PHE A 484 43.04 -62.87 44.89
C PHE A 484 42.85 -64.33 45.24
N HIS A 485 42.35 -65.15 44.29
CA HIS A 485 42.20 -66.59 44.52
C HIS A 485 43.54 -67.38 44.44
N PHE A 486 44.55 -66.86 43.69
CA PHE A 486 45.83 -67.51 43.61
C PHE A 486 46.76 -67.18 44.82
N ASP A 487 46.58 -66.00 45.44
CA ASP A 487 47.39 -65.59 46.64
C ASP A 487 46.82 -66.20 47.95
N ALA A 488 45.69 -66.89 47.92
CA ALA A 488 45.05 -67.51 49.07
C ALA A 488 45.18 -69.08 49.10
N MET A 489 45.99 -69.69 48.19
CA MET A 489 46.43 -71.09 48.19
C MET A 489 47.91 -71.12 48.57
#